data_5eee98d2a5d15baeb214bc5b5633e1e5
#
_entry.id   5eee98d2a5d15baeb214bc5b5633e1e5
#
_cell.length_a   1.000
_cell.length_b   1.000
_cell.length_c   1.000
_cell.angle_alpha   90.00
_cell.angle_beta   90.00
_cell.angle_gamma   90.00
#
_symmetry.space_group_name_H-M   'P 1'
#
loop_
_entity.id
_entity.type
_entity.pdbx_description
1 polymer ?
#
loop_
_entity_poly.entity_id
_entity_poly.type
_entity_poly.pdbx_seq_one_letter_code
_entity_poly.pdbx_strand_id
1 'polypeptide(L)'
;MARPSGVGVRDALTPVRELEHGAYVSGSRNRARRRPSVLSRSYNRAMDARAIGIFDSGAGGLTVLHECLVTLPHEDFVYLGDGARCPYGPRPPDEIRGFALEVASYLERRGVKLIVAACNSATAAALPLLQERLAVPVVGVLAPEAHAAVQATRNRRIGVLATEATVKSGRYAAAVRALDAGAVVVSVACPKLVPLIEAGAVDERLNAAVREYAAPLKEAAVDTVILGCTHYPLIRPVFERAFGRETTLVFSAEETAREVAETLARKGIQNEPSRHGSCSFLTTGSPAEFRALGERFLQLPLAAITRVAVGDLELTAA
;
A
#
# COMPACT_ATOMS: atom_id res chain seq x y z
N MET A 1 -30.00 -10.22 -54.65
CA MET A 1 -30.54 -11.58 -54.52
C MET A 1 -30.23 -12.11 -53.11
N ALA A 2 -31.26 -12.25 -52.40
CA ALA A 2 -31.71 -13.25 -51.46
C ALA A 2 -31.03 -13.26 -50.05
N ARG A 3 -31.79 -12.78 -49.06
CA ARG A 3 -31.85 -13.37 -47.70
C ARG A 3 -32.65 -14.68 -47.77
N PRO A 4 -32.50 -15.61 -46.82
CA PRO A 4 -33.48 -15.66 -45.71
C PRO A 4 -32.91 -16.05 -44.34
N SER A 5 -33.59 -15.56 -43.32
CA SER A 5 -34.43 -16.19 -42.26
C SER A 5 -33.64 -16.93 -41.19
N GLY A 6 -33.67 -16.64 -39.93
CA GLY A 6 -34.73 -16.32 -38.99
C GLY A 6 -35.27 -17.58 -38.29
N VAL A 7 -34.75 -17.93 -37.05
CA VAL A 7 -35.49 -18.82 -36.12
C VAL A 7 -35.29 -18.27 -34.71
N GLY A 8 -36.37 -17.83 -34.12
CA GLY A 8 -36.49 -17.55 -32.69
C GLY A 8 -36.86 -18.80 -31.91
N VAL A 9 -36.49 -18.88 -30.65
CA VAL A 9 -37.08 -19.80 -29.69
C VAL A 9 -37.45 -19.00 -28.43
N ARG A 10 -38.73 -19.16 -28.10
CA ARG A 10 -39.45 -18.54 -26.99
C ARG A 10 -39.26 -19.32 -25.68
N ASP A 11 -39.40 -18.56 -24.60
CA ASP A 11 -39.94 -18.82 -23.27
C ASP A 11 -40.28 -20.26 -22.83
N ALA A 12 -39.83 -20.59 -21.61
CA ALA A 12 -40.58 -21.43 -20.67
C ALA A 12 -40.26 -21.10 -19.22
N LEU A 13 -41.08 -20.22 -18.64
CA LEU A 13 -41.27 -20.12 -17.19
C LEU A 13 -42.30 -21.19 -16.79
N THR A 14 -42.05 -21.95 -15.73
CA THR A 14 -43.06 -22.75 -15.03
C THR A 14 -42.90 -22.61 -13.52
N PRO A 15 -43.96 -22.33 -12.75
CA PRO A 15 -43.88 -22.04 -11.33
C PRO A 15 -43.98 -23.32 -10.49
N VAL A 16 -43.35 -23.31 -9.31
CA VAL A 16 -43.48 -24.36 -8.31
C VAL A 16 -44.61 -24.03 -7.35
N ARG A 17 -45.48 -25.01 -7.15
CA ARG A 17 -46.71 -25.03 -6.34
C ARG A 17 -46.38 -25.01 -4.84
N GLU A 18 -47.20 -24.24 -4.14
CA GLU A 18 -47.51 -24.39 -2.70
C GLU A 18 -48.17 -25.74 -2.40
N LEU A 19 -47.82 -26.33 -1.29
CA LEU A 19 -48.62 -27.34 -0.61
C LEU A 19 -48.80 -26.98 0.85
N GLU A 20 -50.00 -26.62 1.19
CA GLU A 20 -50.49 -26.42 2.56
C GLU A 20 -50.94 -27.74 3.20
N HIS A 21 -50.96 -27.69 4.56
CA HIS A 21 -51.83 -28.35 5.54
C HIS A 21 -51.48 -29.75 6.08
N GLY A 22 -51.42 -29.75 7.40
CA GLY A 22 -51.58 -30.93 8.24
C GLY A 22 -51.25 -30.72 9.71
N ALA A 23 -52.15 -30.10 10.47
CA ALA A 23 -52.07 -30.05 11.92
C ALA A 23 -52.35 -31.42 12.55
N TYR A 24 -51.59 -31.81 13.58
CA TYR A 24 -52.10 -32.70 14.64
C TYR A 24 -51.48 -32.36 16.00
N VAL A 25 -52.35 -32.16 16.98
CA VAL A 25 -52.08 -31.84 18.38
C VAL A 25 -51.95 -33.13 19.18
N SER A 26 -50.93 -33.30 20.00
CA SER A 26 -51.12 -33.85 21.36
C SER A 26 -49.81 -33.72 22.18
N GLY A 27 -50.00 -33.34 23.42
CA GLY A 27 -48.98 -32.87 24.35
C GLY A 27 -48.15 -33.96 25.02
N SER A 28 -47.01 -33.52 25.47
CA SER A 28 -46.45 -33.98 26.75
C SER A 28 -45.47 -32.94 27.28
N ARG A 29 -45.69 -32.56 28.52
CA ARG A 29 -44.82 -31.63 29.25
C ARG A 29 -43.49 -32.32 29.55
N ASN A 30 -42.39 -31.85 28.92
CA ASN A 30 -41.07 -32.16 29.38
C ASN A 30 -40.31 -30.85 29.64
N ARG A 31 -40.04 -30.56 30.91
CA ARG A 31 -39.20 -29.45 31.37
C ARG A 31 -37.77 -29.73 30.93
N ALA A 32 -37.38 -29.37 29.73
CA ALA A 32 -35.99 -29.28 29.31
C ALA A 32 -35.39 -28.01 29.91
N ARG A 33 -34.41 -28.18 30.80
CA ARG A 33 -33.56 -27.13 31.33
C ARG A 33 -32.97 -26.35 30.13
N ARG A 34 -33.35 -25.09 30.02
CA ARG A 34 -32.73 -24.14 29.09
C ARG A 34 -31.23 -24.05 29.49
N ARG A 35 -30.34 -24.63 28.70
CA ARG A 35 -28.96 -24.27 28.68
C ARG A 35 -28.90 -22.79 28.27
N PRO A 36 -28.13 -21.94 28.96
CA PRO A 36 -27.91 -20.57 28.51
C PRO A 36 -27.28 -20.66 27.11
N SER A 37 -27.97 -20.09 26.14
CA SER A 37 -27.41 -19.87 24.81
C SER A 37 -26.12 -19.09 24.97
N VAL A 38 -25.02 -19.67 24.49
CA VAL A 38 -23.76 -18.94 24.24
C VAL A 38 -24.02 -18.06 23.02
N LEU A 39 -24.87 -17.04 23.22
CA LEU A 39 -25.15 -16.04 22.20
C LEU A 39 -24.49 -14.73 22.61
N SER A 40 -23.59 -14.35 21.73
CA SER A 40 -23.02 -13.00 21.57
C SER A 40 -22.44 -12.39 22.83
N ARG A 41 -21.20 -12.70 23.12
CA ARG A 41 -20.30 -11.61 23.45
C ARG A 41 -20.27 -10.72 22.21
N SER A 42 -21.21 -9.80 22.10
CA SER A 42 -21.05 -8.63 21.26
C SER A 42 -19.73 -7.99 21.71
N TYR A 43 -18.71 -8.20 20.92
CA TYR A 43 -17.49 -7.40 20.98
C TYR A 43 -17.93 -5.97 20.71
N ASN A 44 -18.18 -5.23 21.79
CA ASN A 44 -18.29 -3.78 21.74
C ASN A 44 -16.85 -3.28 21.55
N ARG A 45 -16.29 -3.53 20.35
CA ARG A 45 -15.00 -3.01 19.93
C ARG A 45 -15.24 -1.53 19.72
N ALA A 46 -14.69 -0.69 20.58
CA ALA A 46 -14.71 0.75 20.39
C ALA A 46 -14.10 1.04 19.00
N MET A 47 -14.93 1.49 18.09
CA MET A 47 -14.52 1.91 16.74
C MET A 47 -13.63 3.14 16.89
N ASP A 48 -12.52 3.19 16.16
CA ASP A 48 -11.60 4.30 16.19
C ASP A 48 -11.74 5.16 14.94
N ALA A 49 -12.49 6.25 15.04
CA ALA A 49 -12.80 7.15 13.94
C ALA A 49 -11.62 8.08 13.54
N ARG A 50 -10.47 7.97 14.20
CA ARG A 50 -9.29 8.76 13.82
C ARG A 50 -8.77 8.32 12.46
N ALA A 51 -8.14 9.24 11.74
CA ALA A 51 -7.58 8.97 10.42
C ALA A 51 -6.31 8.10 10.47
N ILE A 52 -5.98 7.49 9.35
CA ILE A 52 -4.68 6.90 9.08
C ILE A 52 -3.78 7.96 8.44
N GLY A 53 -2.61 8.22 9.02
CA GLY A 53 -1.61 9.10 8.44
C GLY A 53 -0.74 8.33 7.44
N ILE A 54 -0.57 8.87 6.24
CA ILE A 54 0.36 8.33 5.23
C ILE A 54 1.34 9.42 4.87
N PHE A 55 2.63 9.12 4.83
CA PHE A 55 3.62 10.08 4.36
C PHE A 55 4.61 9.50 3.36
N ASP A 56 5.09 10.38 2.51
CA ASP A 56 6.14 10.11 1.52
C ASP A 56 7.05 11.34 1.35
N SER A 57 8.19 11.15 0.72
CA SER A 57 9.09 12.28 0.36
C SER A 57 8.45 13.29 -0.61
N GLY A 58 7.38 12.89 -1.29
CA GLY A 58 6.70 13.73 -2.28
C GLY A 58 5.31 13.22 -2.62
N ALA A 59 5.03 13.08 -3.91
CA ALA A 59 3.73 12.60 -4.41
C ALA A 59 3.70 11.08 -4.69
N GLY A 60 4.85 10.40 -4.73
CA GLY A 60 4.93 8.99 -5.13
C GLY A 60 4.12 8.05 -4.25
N GLY A 61 4.09 8.28 -2.95
CA GLY A 61 3.33 7.50 -1.98
C GLY A 61 1.81 7.55 -2.15
N LEU A 62 1.30 8.41 -3.04
CA LEU A 62 -0.11 8.38 -3.43
C LEU A 62 -0.50 7.08 -4.14
N THR A 63 0.45 6.32 -4.68
CA THR A 63 0.20 4.95 -5.16
C THR A 63 -0.19 4.02 -4.01
N VAL A 64 0.45 4.16 -2.85
CA VAL A 64 0.09 3.40 -1.64
C VAL A 64 -1.26 3.86 -1.09
N LEU A 65 -1.51 5.17 -1.08
CA LEU A 65 -2.83 5.71 -0.69
C LEU A 65 -3.93 5.18 -1.60
N HIS A 66 -3.71 5.11 -2.92
CA HIS A 66 -4.69 4.56 -3.87
C HIS A 66 -5.14 3.15 -3.45
N GLU A 67 -4.19 2.25 -3.21
CA GLU A 67 -4.51 0.89 -2.79
C GLU A 67 -5.16 0.84 -1.39
N CYS A 68 -4.77 1.75 -0.49
CA CYS A 68 -5.44 1.88 0.81
C CYS A 68 -6.90 2.35 0.66
N LEU A 69 -7.21 3.28 -0.24
CA LEU A 69 -8.58 3.73 -0.50
C LEU A 69 -9.46 2.60 -1.07
N VAL A 70 -8.88 1.74 -1.92
CA VAL A 70 -9.57 0.56 -2.49
C VAL A 70 -9.79 -0.51 -1.43
N THR A 71 -8.77 -0.80 -0.61
CA THR A 71 -8.79 -1.90 0.37
C THR A 71 -9.57 -1.53 1.64
N LEU A 72 -9.57 -0.25 2.01
CA LEU A 72 -10.08 0.29 3.28
C LEU A 72 -11.03 1.47 3.03
N PRO A 73 -12.13 1.30 2.30
CA PRO A 73 -13.01 2.39 1.85
C PRO A 73 -13.75 3.10 2.99
N HIS A 74 -13.71 2.56 4.19
CA HIS A 74 -14.37 3.11 5.39
C HIS A 74 -13.42 3.91 6.29
N GLU A 75 -12.12 3.92 5.98
CA GLU A 75 -11.11 4.62 6.74
C GLU A 75 -10.90 6.06 6.25
N ASP A 76 -10.64 6.97 7.18
CA ASP A 76 -10.20 8.33 6.85
C ASP A 76 -8.68 8.37 6.69
N PHE A 77 -8.19 9.15 5.75
CA PHE A 77 -6.76 9.29 5.47
C PHE A 77 -6.29 10.74 5.52
N VAL A 78 -5.11 10.95 6.06
CA VAL A 78 -4.33 12.19 5.97
C VAL A 78 -3.02 11.87 5.26
N TYR A 79 -2.85 12.35 4.05
CA TYR A 79 -1.60 12.20 3.30
C TYR A 79 -0.73 13.42 3.45
N LEU A 80 0.57 13.24 3.74
CA LEU A 80 1.56 14.30 3.77
C LEU A 80 2.73 13.97 2.82
N GLY A 81 2.88 14.78 1.77
CA GLY A 81 4.05 14.73 0.87
C GLY A 81 5.09 15.79 1.26
N ASP A 82 6.29 15.36 1.60
CA ASP A 82 7.39 16.27 2.00
C ASP A 82 8.12 16.85 0.79
N GLY A 83 7.36 17.51 -0.08
CA GLY A 83 7.86 18.03 -1.36
C GLY A 83 8.98 19.06 -1.25
N ALA A 84 9.05 19.82 -0.16
CA ALA A 84 10.14 20.81 0.04
C ALA A 84 11.50 20.16 0.20
N ARG A 85 11.58 18.90 0.66
CA ARG A 85 12.82 18.15 0.89
C ARG A 85 13.01 16.95 -0.05
N CYS A 86 12.08 16.79 -0.99
CA CYS A 86 12.13 15.75 -2.03
C CYS A 86 13.30 16.01 -3.00
N PRO A 87 13.95 14.94 -3.55
CA PRO A 87 13.75 13.52 -3.23
C PRO A 87 14.61 13.04 -2.04
N TYR A 88 14.17 12.00 -1.34
CA TYR A 88 14.95 11.37 -0.26
C TYR A 88 16.01 10.39 -0.77
N GLY A 89 15.81 9.82 -1.96
CA GLY A 89 16.63 8.73 -2.50
C GLY A 89 18.15 8.95 -2.52
N PRO A 90 18.67 10.14 -2.87
CA PRO A 90 20.10 10.44 -2.87
C PRO A 90 20.66 10.93 -1.52
N ARG A 91 19.80 11.17 -0.50
CA ARG A 91 20.22 11.79 0.77
C ARG A 91 20.87 10.81 1.74
N PRO A 92 21.71 11.32 2.66
CA PRO A 92 22.29 10.53 3.74
C PRO A 92 21.19 9.92 4.65
N PRO A 93 21.40 8.71 5.19
CA PRO A 93 20.41 8.07 6.05
C PRO A 93 20.01 8.88 7.30
N ASP A 94 20.94 9.61 7.90
CA ASP A 94 20.67 10.43 9.10
C ASP A 94 19.75 11.60 8.79
N GLU A 95 19.91 12.24 7.64
CA GLU A 95 19.03 13.30 7.18
C GLU A 95 17.61 12.76 6.92
N ILE A 96 17.52 11.61 6.24
CA ILE A 96 16.23 10.95 6.01
C ILE A 96 15.55 10.57 7.33
N ARG A 97 16.30 10.09 8.32
CA ARG A 97 15.78 9.78 9.66
C ARG A 97 15.16 11.00 10.34
N GLY A 98 15.86 12.13 10.28
CA GLY A 98 15.37 13.38 10.82
C GLY A 98 14.05 13.80 10.18
N PHE A 99 14.03 13.87 8.86
CA PHE A 99 12.84 14.25 8.10
C PHE A 99 11.64 13.31 8.35
N ALA A 100 11.88 12.01 8.32
CA ALA A 100 10.82 11.02 8.57
C ALA A 100 10.25 11.13 9.98
N LEU A 101 11.08 11.38 11.00
CA LEU A 101 10.63 11.56 12.37
C LEU A 101 9.80 12.83 12.53
N GLU A 102 10.22 13.95 11.95
CA GLU A 102 9.48 15.21 11.97
C GLU A 102 8.10 15.07 11.33
N VAL A 103 8.04 14.51 10.11
CA VAL A 103 6.79 14.28 9.38
C VAL A 103 5.86 13.35 10.14
N ALA A 104 6.37 12.23 10.62
CA ALA A 104 5.57 11.25 11.33
C ALA A 104 5.06 11.78 12.68
N SER A 105 5.90 12.51 13.43
CA SER A 105 5.49 13.17 14.67
C SER A 105 4.44 14.27 14.42
N TYR A 106 4.54 15.00 13.32
CA TYR A 106 3.50 15.95 12.93
C TYR A 106 2.15 15.25 12.69
N LEU A 107 2.13 14.14 11.97
CA LEU A 107 0.91 13.35 11.76
C LEU A 107 0.36 12.81 13.09
N GLU A 108 1.22 12.33 13.98
CA GLU A 108 0.81 11.90 15.31
C GLU A 108 0.16 13.02 16.11
N ARG A 109 0.75 14.22 16.15
CA ARG A 109 0.14 15.42 16.79
C ARG A 109 -1.20 15.79 16.18
N ARG A 110 -1.48 15.45 14.92
CA ARG A 110 -2.79 15.60 14.28
C ARG A 110 -3.80 14.54 14.69
N GLY A 111 -3.42 13.62 15.56
CA GLY A 111 -4.31 12.63 16.16
C GLY A 111 -4.63 11.45 15.24
N VAL A 112 -3.72 11.04 14.36
CA VAL A 112 -3.93 9.81 13.56
C VAL A 112 -3.84 8.57 14.46
N LYS A 113 -4.48 7.47 14.06
CA LYS A 113 -4.49 6.19 14.80
C LYS A 113 -3.41 5.20 14.36
N LEU A 114 -2.84 5.41 13.18
CA LEU A 114 -1.81 4.60 12.57
C LEU A 114 -1.05 5.47 11.56
N ILE A 115 0.24 5.22 11.39
CA ILE A 115 1.07 5.89 10.40
C ILE A 115 1.61 4.86 9.39
N VAL A 116 1.55 5.22 8.11
CA VAL A 116 2.17 4.48 7.00
C VAL A 116 3.33 5.29 6.45
N ALA A 117 4.54 4.74 6.56
CA ALA A 117 5.73 5.26 5.90
C ALA A 117 5.75 4.70 4.46
N ALA A 118 5.09 5.39 3.53
CA ALA A 118 4.95 4.95 2.14
C ALA A 118 6.26 5.03 1.37
N CYS A 119 7.15 5.98 1.72
CA CYS A 119 8.45 6.13 1.09
C CYS A 119 9.40 4.97 1.44
N ASN A 120 9.88 4.23 0.43
CA ASN A 120 10.83 3.14 0.63
C ASN A 120 12.15 3.64 1.25
N SER A 121 12.65 4.81 0.84
CA SER A 121 13.86 5.41 1.43
C SER A 121 13.66 5.79 2.90
N ALA A 122 12.51 6.37 3.25
CA ALA A 122 12.17 6.69 4.64
C ALA A 122 11.99 5.42 5.48
N THR A 123 11.27 4.42 4.97
CA THR A 123 11.12 3.13 5.65
C THR A 123 12.48 2.48 5.90
N ALA A 124 13.35 2.44 4.89
CA ALA A 124 14.68 1.84 5.01
C ALA A 124 15.56 2.53 6.05
N ALA A 125 15.51 3.86 6.13
CA ALA A 125 16.35 4.64 7.03
C ALA A 125 15.77 4.76 8.46
N ALA A 126 14.44 4.88 8.60
CA ALA A 126 13.83 5.40 9.81
C ALA A 126 12.81 4.46 10.51
N LEU A 127 12.30 3.40 9.87
CA LEU A 127 11.18 2.62 10.42
C LEU A 127 11.39 2.16 11.87
N PRO A 128 12.54 1.59 12.29
CA PRO A 128 12.73 1.20 13.68
C PRO A 128 12.66 2.38 14.66
N LEU A 129 13.24 3.53 14.27
CA LEU A 129 13.20 4.75 15.05
C LEU A 129 11.77 5.27 15.22
N LEU A 130 10.98 5.26 14.14
CA LEU A 130 9.59 5.68 14.18
C LEU A 130 8.75 4.78 15.08
N GLN A 131 8.95 3.46 14.99
CA GLN A 131 8.27 2.48 15.83
C GLN A 131 8.64 2.59 17.31
N GLU A 132 9.85 3.04 17.62
CA GLU A 132 10.32 3.28 18.99
C GLU A 132 9.77 4.59 19.57
N ARG A 133 9.69 5.65 18.76
CA ARG A 133 9.42 7.02 19.22
C ARG A 133 7.95 7.41 19.22
N LEU A 134 7.13 6.80 18.38
CA LEU A 134 5.73 7.15 18.22
C LEU A 134 4.82 6.23 19.04
N ALA A 135 3.78 6.80 19.64
CA ALA A 135 2.81 6.04 20.42
C ALA A 135 1.82 5.26 19.53
N VAL A 136 1.64 5.68 18.28
CA VAL A 136 0.78 4.98 17.34
C VAL A 136 1.55 3.92 16.53
N PRO A 137 0.88 2.86 16.07
CA PRO A 137 1.53 1.87 15.20
C PRO A 137 2.08 2.50 13.93
N VAL A 138 3.27 2.07 13.51
CA VAL A 138 3.89 2.50 12.25
C VAL A 138 4.10 1.30 11.35
N VAL A 139 3.51 1.35 10.16
CA VAL A 139 3.67 0.38 9.07
C VAL A 139 4.62 0.97 8.04
N GLY A 140 5.59 0.19 7.62
CA GLY A 140 6.50 0.54 6.52
C GLY A 140 6.35 -0.43 5.36
N VAL A 141 6.77 -0.02 4.17
CA VAL A 141 6.53 -0.75 2.92
C VAL A 141 7.47 -1.96 2.70
N LEU A 142 8.65 -2.01 3.33
CA LEU A 142 9.67 -3.00 2.99
C LEU A 142 9.33 -4.44 3.43
N ALA A 143 8.77 -4.60 4.62
CA ALA A 143 8.48 -5.92 5.15
C ALA A 143 7.36 -6.64 4.38
N PRO A 144 6.23 -5.98 4.04
CA PRO A 144 5.21 -6.58 3.19
C PRO A 144 5.74 -7.02 1.82
N GLU A 145 6.55 -6.19 1.15
CA GLU A 145 7.17 -6.53 -0.14
C GLU A 145 8.14 -7.72 -0.03
N ALA A 146 8.97 -7.75 1.01
CA ALA A 146 9.89 -8.87 1.23
C ALA A 146 9.13 -10.18 1.46
N HIS A 147 8.04 -10.13 2.22
CA HIS A 147 7.17 -11.28 2.46
C HIS A 147 6.53 -11.79 1.16
N ALA A 148 5.93 -10.90 0.37
CA ALA A 148 5.35 -11.25 -0.92
C ALA A 148 6.39 -11.84 -1.90
N ALA A 149 7.60 -11.27 -1.93
CA ALA A 149 8.66 -11.76 -2.80
C ALA A 149 9.14 -13.17 -2.41
N VAL A 150 9.27 -13.46 -1.11
CA VAL A 150 9.63 -14.80 -0.62
C VAL A 150 8.54 -15.82 -0.93
N GLN A 151 7.27 -15.42 -0.87
CA GLN A 151 6.16 -16.32 -1.25
C GLN A 151 6.08 -16.55 -2.76
N ALA A 152 6.47 -15.59 -3.57
CA ALA A 152 6.36 -15.65 -5.03
C ALA A 152 7.53 -16.37 -5.71
N THR A 153 8.73 -16.32 -5.13
CA THR A 153 9.91 -16.88 -5.75
C THR A 153 9.88 -18.42 -5.77
N ARG A 154 10.30 -19.00 -6.88
CA ARG A 154 10.40 -20.45 -7.08
C ARG A 154 11.84 -20.96 -6.98
N ASN A 155 12.82 -20.08 -7.28
CA ASN A 155 14.25 -20.43 -7.29
C ASN A 155 15.06 -19.77 -6.17
N ARG A 156 14.38 -19.02 -5.26
CA ARG A 156 15.01 -18.27 -4.16
C ARG A 156 15.98 -17.18 -4.59
N ARG A 157 15.86 -16.69 -5.83
CA ARG A 157 16.69 -15.61 -6.35
C ARG A 157 15.82 -14.38 -6.58
N ILE A 158 15.96 -13.41 -5.70
CA ILE A 158 15.11 -12.21 -5.64
C ILE A 158 15.93 -10.99 -6.04
N GLY A 159 15.44 -10.25 -7.02
CA GLY A 159 15.97 -8.96 -7.42
C GLY A 159 15.33 -7.82 -6.63
N VAL A 160 16.05 -6.73 -6.44
CA VAL A 160 15.52 -5.48 -5.88
C VAL A 160 15.97 -4.32 -6.75
N LEU A 161 15.01 -3.57 -7.30
CA LEU A 161 15.25 -2.26 -7.93
C LEU A 161 14.76 -1.18 -6.97
N ALA A 162 15.62 -0.26 -6.56
CA ALA A 162 15.26 0.78 -5.59
C ALA A 162 16.14 2.03 -5.72
N THR A 163 15.88 3.04 -4.90
CA THR A 163 16.74 4.22 -4.79
C THR A 163 18.09 3.88 -4.16
N GLU A 164 19.08 4.77 -4.31
CA GLU A 164 20.42 4.57 -3.74
C GLU A 164 20.37 4.40 -2.20
N ALA A 165 19.62 5.25 -1.49
CA ALA A 165 19.49 5.14 -0.04
C ALA A 165 18.89 3.80 0.39
N THR A 166 17.86 3.34 -0.32
CA THR A 166 17.22 2.05 -0.05
C THR A 166 18.16 0.88 -0.27
N VAL A 167 18.89 0.86 -1.40
CA VAL A 167 19.87 -0.21 -1.70
C VAL A 167 21.00 -0.21 -0.70
N LYS A 168 21.61 0.96 -0.43
CA LYS A 168 22.71 1.11 0.54
C LYS A 168 22.34 0.67 1.95
N SER A 169 21.04 0.78 2.32
CA SER A 169 20.57 0.35 3.65
C SER A 169 20.68 -1.15 3.90
N GLY A 170 20.68 -1.97 2.85
CA GLY A 170 20.67 -3.44 2.94
C GLY A 170 19.37 -4.03 3.53
N ARG A 171 18.36 -3.20 3.83
CA ARG A 171 17.15 -3.62 4.57
C ARG A 171 16.31 -4.66 3.84
N TYR A 172 16.18 -4.58 2.50
CA TYR A 172 15.49 -5.63 1.75
C TYR A 172 16.18 -6.98 1.86
N ALA A 173 17.50 -7.00 1.68
CA ALA A 173 18.27 -8.23 1.82
C ALA A 173 18.16 -8.82 3.23
N ALA A 174 18.16 -7.98 4.26
CA ALA A 174 17.97 -8.41 5.64
C ALA A 174 16.56 -8.96 5.87
N ALA A 175 15.50 -8.27 5.39
CA ALA A 175 14.11 -8.70 5.53
C ALA A 175 13.84 -10.03 4.81
N VAL A 176 14.32 -10.18 3.57
CA VAL A 176 14.17 -11.44 2.81
C VAL A 176 14.88 -12.59 3.52
N ARG A 177 16.14 -12.39 3.97
CA ARG A 177 16.90 -13.43 4.67
C ARG A 177 16.33 -13.81 6.03
N ALA A 178 15.65 -12.91 6.69
CA ALA A 178 14.94 -13.21 7.94
C ALA A 178 13.75 -14.16 7.71
N LEU A 179 13.16 -14.13 6.52
CA LEU A 179 12.06 -15.01 6.12
C LEU A 179 12.54 -16.31 5.47
N ASP A 180 13.58 -16.24 4.64
CA ASP A 180 14.24 -17.40 4.00
C ASP A 180 15.76 -17.16 3.98
N ALA A 181 16.47 -17.79 4.90
CA ALA A 181 17.92 -17.69 5.02
C ALA A 181 18.69 -18.20 3.77
N GLY A 182 18.06 -19.06 2.95
CA GLY A 182 18.61 -19.57 1.70
C GLY A 182 18.38 -18.67 0.49
N ALA A 183 17.64 -17.57 0.64
CA ALA A 183 17.36 -16.69 -0.47
C ALA A 183 18.58 -15.84 -0.85
N VAL A 184 18.84 -15.74 -2.17
CA VAL A 184 19.83 -14.87 -2.77
C VAL A 184 19.16 -13.57 -3.20
N VAL A 185 19.65 -12.45 -2.70
CA VAL A 185 19.11 -11.11 -3.03
C VAL A 185 20.14 -10.31 -3.81
N VAL A 186 19.77 -9.85 -4.99
CA VAL A 186 20.56 -8.96 -5.85
C VAL A 186 19.87 -7.60 -5.92
N SER A 187 20.54 -6.55 -5.43
CA SER A 187 19.97 -5.20 -5.37
C SER A 187 20.67 -4.26 -6.33
N VAL A 188 19.90 -3.49 -7.09
CA VAL A 188 20.40 -2.50 -8.06
C VAL A 188 19.79 -1.13 -7.75
N ALA A 189 20.64 -0.12 -7.58
CA ALA A 189 20.22 1.26 -7.40
C ALA A 189 19.85 1.88 -8.75
N CYS A 190 18.71 2.60 -8.79
CA CYS A 190 18.12 3.14 -10.00
C CYS A 190 17.96 4.67 -9.94
N PRO A 191 19.05 5.46 -9.86
CA PRO A 191 18.98 6.90 -9.65
C PRO A 191 18.29 7.68 -10.79
N LYS A 192 18.28 7.14 -12.01
CA LYS A 192 17.66 7.81 -13.18
C LYS A 192 16.15 7.70 -13.20
N LEU A 193 15.52 6.70 -12.52
CA LEU A 193 14.11 6.37 -12.74
C LEU A 193 13.17 7.42 -12.16
N VAL A 194 13.37 7.85 -10.91
CA VAL A 194 12.48 8.84 -10.27
C VAL A 194 12.41 10.14 -11.09
N PRO A 195 13.53 10.80 -11.47
CA PRO A 195 13.47 11.99 -12.31
C PRO A 195 12.77 11.79 -13.66
N LEU A 196 12.99 10.64 -14.32
CA LEU A 196 12.35 10.34 -15.60
C LEU A 196 10.84 10.16 -15.44
N ILE A 197 10.40 9.47 -14.38
CA ILE A 197 8.98 9.24 -14.11
C ILE A 197 8.27 10.55 -13.77
N GLU A 198 8.85 11.38 -12.91
CA GLU A 198 8.29 12.69 -12.55
C GLU A 198 8.18 13.61 -13.77
N ALA A 199 9.20 13.63 -14.62
CA ALA A 199 9.18 14.37 -15.89
C ALA A 199 8.14 13.84 -16.91
N GLY A 200 7.48 12.71 -16.61
CA GLY A 200 6.50 12.10 -17.51
C GLY A 200 7.12 11.46 -18.75
N ALA A 201 8.40 11.09 -18.69
CA ALA A 201 9.07 10.42 -19.79
C ALA A 201 8.40 9.06 -20.06
N VAL A 202 7.90 8.87 -21.29
CA VAL A 202 7.36 7.59 -21.79
C VAL A 202 8.09 7.26 -23.10
N ASP A 203 9.37 7.54 -23.13
CA ASP A 203 10.23 7.49 -24.32
C ASP A 203 11.35 6.44 -24.18
N GLU A 204 12.23 6.41 -25.18
CA GLU A 204 13.36 5.47 -25.22
C GLU A 204 14.36 5.67 -24.07
N ARG A 205 14.46 6.87 -23.50
CA ARG A 205 15.34 7.14 -22.34
C ARG A 205 14.91 6.33 -21.12
N LEU A 206 13.60 6.30 -20.83
CA LEU A 206 13.02 5.49 -19.76
C LEU A 206 13.21 4.00 -20.05
N ASN A 207 12.89 3.55 -21.28
CA ASN A 207 13.05 2.14 -21.65
C ASN A 207 14.53 1.69 -21.55
N ALA A 208 15.46 2.51 -21.99
CA ALA A 208 16.90 2.23 -21.91
C ALA A 208 17.37 2.13 -20.46
N ALA A 209 16.94 3.08 -19.59
CA ALA A 209 17.27 3.06 -18.16
C ALA A 209 16.74 1.80 -17.47
N VAL A 210 15.49 1.41 -17.74
CA VAL A 210 14.92 0.19 -17.16
C VAL A 210 15.67 -1.06 -17.65
N ARG A 211 16.02 -1.15 -18.95
CA ARG A 211 16.83 -2.28 -19.46
C ARG A 211 18.21 -2.34 -18.81
N GLU A 212 18.89 -1.19 -18.64
CA GLU A 212 20.18 -1.09 -17.99
C GLU A 212 20.13 -1.66 -16.57
N TYR A 213 19.12 -1.26 -15.77
CA TYR A 213 18.98 -1.73 -14.39
C TYR A 213 18.43 -3.17 -14.28
N ALA A 214 17.69 -3.65 -15.27
CA ALA A 214 17.22 -5.03 -15.30
C ALA A 214 18.32 -6.04 -15.69
N ALA A 215 19.34 -5.62 -16.43
CA ALA A 215 20.38 -6.53 -16.95
C ALA A 215 21.08 -7.34 -15.84
N PRO A 216 21.61 -6.74 -14.74
CA PRO A 216 22.26 -7.50 -13.68
C PRO A 216 21.33 -8.51 -12.99
N LEU A 217 20.04 -8.20 -12.89
CA LEU A 217 19.06 -9.08 -12.28
C LEU A 217 18.75 -10.29 -13.19
N LYS A 218 18.71 -10.07 -14.50
CA LYS A 218 18.57 -11.16 -15.48
C LYS A 218 19.78 -12.07 -15.52
N GLU A 219 20.98 -11.51 -15.50
CA GLU A 219 22.24 -12.26 -15.40
C GLU A 219 22.29 -13.10 -14.13
N ALA A 220 21.73 -12.59 -13.03
CA ALA A 220 21.59 -13.31 -11.78
C ALA A 220 20.47 -14.34 -11.79
N ALA A 221 19.72 -14.51 -12.89
CA ALA A 221 18.59 -15.42 -13.06
C ALA A 221 17.54 -15.30 -11.94
N VAL A 222 17.20 -14.05 -11.53
CA VAL A 222 16.12 -13.81 -10.57
C VAL A 222 14.77 -14.15 -11.21
N ASP A 223 13.87 -14.76 -10.46
CA ASP A 223 12.51 -15.04 -10.91
C ASP A 223 11.46 -14.11 -10.27
N THR A 224 11.89 -13.33 -9.30
CA THR A 224 11.04 -12.37 -8.59
C THR A 224 11.80 -11.08 -8.38
N VAL A 225 11.16 -9.94 -8.65
CA VAL A 225 11.76 -8.61 -8.52
C VAL A 225 10.89 -7.70 -7.65
N ILE A 226 11.46 -7.21 -6.57
CA ILE A 226 10.86 -6.16 -5.74
C ILE A 226 11.13 -4.81 -6.40
N LEU A 227 10.06 -4.06 -6.66
CA LEU A 227 10.10 -2.70 -7.21
C LEU A 227 9.96 -1.69 -6.07
N GLY A 228 11.05 -1.55 -5.30
CA GLY A 228 11.14 -0.84 -4.02
C GLY A 228 11.18 0.68 -4.15
N CYS A 229 10.22 1.26 -4.86
CA CYS A 229 10.01 2.70 -4.95
C CYS A 229 8.54 2.99 -5.29
N THR A 230 7.94 3.95 -4.60
CA THR A 230 6.54 4.38 -4.78
C THR A 230 6.23 4.93 -6.18
N HIS A 231 7.24 5.33 -6.93
CA HIS A 231 7.10 5.84 -8.31
C HIS A 231 6.94 4.72 -9.34
N TYR A 232 7.44 3.52 -9.07
CA TYR A 232 7.55 2.45 -10.08
C TYR A 232 6.22 1.89 -10.58
N PRO A 233 5.11 1.89 -9.82
CA PRO A 233 3.81 1.47 -10.34
C PRO A 233 3.37 2.23 -11.60
N LEU A 234 3.75 3.51 -11.76
CA LEU A 234 3.40 4.30 -12.96
C LEU A 234 4.03 3.77 -14.25
N ILE A 235 5.14 3.05 -14.14
CA ILE A 235 5.86 2.49 -15.28
C ILE A 235 5.84 0.95 -15.28
N ARG A 236 4.84 0.35 -14.60
CA ARG A 236 4.63 -1.11 -14.57
C ARG A 236 4.76 -1.75 -15.95
N PRO A 237 4.13 -1.26 -17.03
CA PRO A 237 4.25 -1.88 -18.36
C PRO A 237 5.67 -1.87 -18.93
N VAL A 238 6.53 -0.92 -18.51
CA VAL A 238 7.92 -0.88 -18.94
C VAL A 238 8.72 -1.98 -18.25
N PHE A 239 8.51 -2.20 -16.95
CA PHE A 239 9.13 -3.31 -16.21
C PHE A 239 8.65 -4.67 -16.73
N GLU A 240 7.35 -4.85 -16.96
CA GLU A 240 6.78 -6.08 -17.52
C GLU A 240 7.41 -6.45 -18.88
N ARG A 241 7.61 -5.47 -19.76
CA ARG A 241 8.33 -5.69 -21.02
C ARG A 241 9.79 -6.02 -20.83
N ALA A 242 10.45 -5.36 -19.85
CA ALA A 242 11.87 -5.58 -19.59
C ALA A 242 12.16 -6.95 -18.99
N PHE A 243 11.35 -7.43 -18.05
CA PHE A 243 11.56 -8.70 -17.35
C PHE A 243 10.85 -9.90 -18.02
N GLY A 244 9.76 -9.65 -18.76
CA GLY A 244 8.96 -10.70 -19.38
C GLY A 244 7.99 -11.36 -18.39
N ARG A 245 7.21 -12.33 -18.88
CA ARG A 245 6.12 -12.96 -18.12
C ARG A 245 6.56 -13.95 -17.05
N GLU A 246 7.78 -14.46 -17.15
CA GLU A 246 8.33 -15.47 -16.25
C GLU A 246 8.85 -14.87 -14.93
N THR A 247 9.04 -13.56 -14.88
CA THR A 247 9.50 -12.86 -13.68
C THR A 247 8.31 -12.23 -12.94
N THR A 248 8.13 -12.57 -11.68
CA THR A 248 7.11 -11.95 -10.82
C THR A 248 7.59 -10.57 -10.37
N LEU A 249 6.77 -9.54 -10.57
CA LEU A 249 7.04 -8.18 -10.10
C LEU A 249 6.21 -7.91 -8.84
N VAL A 250 6.88 -7.50 -7.76
CA VAL A 250 6.26 -7.15 -6.47
C VAL A 250 6.32 -5.64 -6.30
N PHE A 251 5.18 -5.02 -6.02
CA PHE A 251 5.03 -3.58 -5.80
C PHE A 251 4.63 -3.31 -4.35
N SER A 252 5.06 -2.16 -3.81
CA SER A 252 4.83 -1.79 -2.41
C SER A 252 3.35 -1.51 -2.08
N ALA A 253 2.59 -0.99 -3.02
CA ALA A 253 1.28 -0.42 -2.74
C ALA A 253 0.26 -1.47 -2.25
N GLU A 254 0.05 -2.53 -3.04
CA GLU A 254 -0.93 -3.60 -2.75
C GLU A 254 -0.59 -4.33 -1.44
N GLU A 255 0.69 -4.70 -1.26
CA GLU A 255 1.14 -5.42 -0.06
C GLU A 255 1.06 -4.56 1.20
N THR A 256 1.36 -3.25 1.08
CA THR A 256 1.25 -2.32 2.20
C THR A 256 -0.19 -2.10 2.61
N ALA A 257 -1.11 -1.93 1.67
CA ALA A 257 -2.53 -1.78 1.98
C ALA A 257 -3.08 -3.00 2.74
N ARG A 258 -2.65 -4.21 2.37
CA ARG A 258 -3.00 -5.46 3.08
C ARG A 258 -2.46 -5.46 4.51
N GLU A 259 -1.18 -5.13 4.72
CA GLU A 259 -0.57 -5.05 6.06
C GLU A 259 -1.26 -3.99 6.94
N VAL A 260 -1.66 -2.86 6.36
CA VAL A 260 -2.45 -1.84 7.07
C VAL A 260 -3.78 -2.43 7.54
N ALA A 261 -4.53 -3.11 6.65
CA ALA A 261 -5.79 -3.76 6.98
C ALA A 261 -5.64 -4.78 8.11
N GLU A 262 -4.62 -5.62 8.03
CA GLU A 262 -4.31 -6.63 9.05
C GLU A 262 -3.91 -5.98 10.39
N THR A 263 -3.13 -4.91 10.34
CA THR A 263 -2.71 -4.18 11.55
C THR A 263 -3.90 -3.51 12.24
N LEU A 264 -4.81 -2.88 11.50
CA LEU A 264 -6.04 -2.32 12.04
C LEU A 264 -6.90 -3.41 12.70
N ALA A 265 -7.07 -4.54 12.03
CA ALA A 265 -7.84 -5.68 12.54
C ALA A 265 -7.20 -6.27 13.82
N ARG A 266 -5.91 -6.52 13.79
CA ARG A 266 -5.16 -7.08 14.93
C ARG A 266 -5.21 -6.17 16.17
N LYS A 267 -5.16 -4.85 15.96
CA LYS A 267 -5.23 -3.87 17.04
C LYS A 267 -6.65 -3.48 17.43
N GLY A 268 -7.64 -3.83 16.62
CA GLY A 268 -9.04 -3.48 16.89
C GLY A 268 -9.36 -2.00 16.76
N ILE A 269 -8.66 -1.30 15.88
CA ILE A 269 -8.79 0.15 15.63
C ILE A 269 -9.39 0.47 14.27
N GLN A 270 -10.16 -0.44 13.68
CA GLN A 270 -10.87 -0.23 12.43
C GLN A 270 -11.98 0.81 12.61
N ASN A 271 -12.29 1.53 11.54
CA ASN A 271 -13.46 2.41 11.50
C ASN A 271 -14.76 1.60 11.28
N GLU A 272 -15.89 2.28 11.43
CA GLU A 272 -17.20 1.65 11.26
C GLU A 272 -17.47 1.34 9.77
N PRO A 273 -17.86 0.09 9.42
CA PRO A 273 -18.08 -0.30 8.02
C PRO A 273 -19.21 0.46 7.30
N SER A 274 -20.10 1.12 8.04
CA SER A 274 -21.18 1.93 7.46
C SER A 274 -20.72 3.32 7.01
N ARG A 275 -19.52 3.76 7.38
CA ARG A 275 -18.98 5.06 6.96
C ARG A 275 -18.40 5.01 5.54
N HIS A 276 -18.43 6.16 4.88
CA HIS A 276 -17.55 6.45 3.74
C HIS A 276 -16.34 7.23 4.26
N GLY A 277 -15.15 6.70 3.98
CA GLY A 277 -13.91 7.36 4.35
C GLY A 277 -13.69 8.67 3.59
N SER A 278 -12.89 9.52 4.17
CA SER A 278 -12.46 10.80 3.58
C SER A 278 -10.95 10.84 3.43
N CYS A 279 -10.45 11.75 2.58
CA CYS A 279 -9.02 11.95 2.41
C CYS A 279 -8.68 13.44 2.40
N SER A 280 -7.65 13.81 3.16
CA SER A 280 -7.07 15.16 3.15
C SER A 280 -5.60 15.11 2.73
N PHE A 281 -5.18 16.14 1.99
CA PHE A 281 -3.85 16.22 1.39
C PHE A 281 -3.07 17.39 1.93
N LEU A 282 -1.85 17.10 2.38
CA LEU A 282 -0.89 18.06 2.91
C LEU A 282 0.40 17.97 2.10
N THR A 283 1.08 19.11 1.91
CA THR A 283 2.42 19.12 1.32
C THR A 283 3.28 20.21 1.94
N THR A 284 4.57 19.94 2.11
CA THR A 284 5.54 20.97 2.49
C THR A 284 6.02 21.78 1.29
N GLY A 285 5.85 21.25 0.08
CA GLY A 285 6.24 21.86 -1.19
C GLY A 285 5.15 22.76 -1.78
N SER A 286 5.20 22.91 -3.10
CA SER A 286 4.19 23.65 -3.89
C SER A 286 2.91 22.81 -4.03
N PRO A 287 1.72 23.32 -3.61
CA PRO A 287 0.45 22.64 -3.83
C PRO A 287 0.13 22.39 -5.31
N ALA A 288 0.57 23.29 -6.19
CA ALA A 288 0.34 23.16 -7.63
C ALA A 288 1.16 22.01 -8.24
N GLU A 289 2.44 21.93 -7.90
CA GLU A 289 3.32 20.82 -8.32
C GLU A 289 2.87 19.49 -7.73
N PHE A 290 2.50 19.48 -6.44
CA PHE A 290 1.97 18.31 -5.78
C PHE A 290 0.69 17.81 -6.47
N ARG A 291 -0.22 18.72 -6.89
CA ARG A 291 -1.42 18.36 -7.63
C ARG A 291 -1.08 17.74 -8.98
N ALA A 292 -0.22 18.40 -9.77
CA ALA A 292 0.12 17.96 -11.11
C ALA A 292 0.74 16.55 -11.14
N LEU A 293 1.62 16.26 -10.18
CA LEU A 293 2.18 14.91 -10.01
C LEU A 293 1.18 13.97 -9.34
N GLY A 294 0.50 14.42 -8.30
CA GLY A 294 -0.34 13.60 -7.45
C GLY A 294 -1.54 13.00 -8.17
N GLU A 295 -2.19 13.74 -9.07
CA GLU A 295 -3.30 13.22 -9.88
C GLU A 295 -2.86 12.07 -10.81
N ARG A 296 -1.60 12.08 -11.24
CA ARG A 296 -1.02 10.97 -12.01
C ARG A 296 -0.77 9.73 -11.16
N PHE A 297 -0.33 9.90 -9.92
CA PHE A 297 -0.03 8.81 -8.99
C PHE A 297 -1.30 8.23 -8.35
N LEU A 298 -2.21 9.10 -7.92
CA LEU A 298 -3.46 8.68 -7.30
C LEU A 298 -4.47 8.14 -8.32
N GLN A 299 -4.35 8.56 -9.59
CA GLN A 299 -5.32 8.27 -10.67
C GLN A 299 -6.74 8.79 -10.38
N LEU A 300 -6.84 9.77 -9.49
CA LEU A 300 -8.07 10.44 -9.07
C LEU A 300 -7.78 11.94 -8.93
N PRO A 301 -8.78 12.82 -9.11
CA PRO A 301 -8.62 14.23 -8.82
C PRO A 301 -8.29 14.46 -7.35
N LEU A 302 -7.30 15.30 -7.08
CA LEU A 302 -6.98 15.69 -5.72
C LEU A 302 -7.94 16.80 -5.23
N ALA A 303 -8.54 16.58 -4.06
CA ALA A 303 -9.28 17.60 -3.32
C ALA A 303 -8.37 18.80 -2.93
N ALA A 304 -8.82 19.66 -2.03
CA ALA A 304 -8.02 20.77 -1.53
C ALA A 304 -6.70 20.27 -0.94
N ILE A 305 -5.59 20.90 -1.36
CA ILE A 305 -4.25 20.60 -0.85
C ILE A 305 -3.84 21.73 0.08
N THR A 306 -3.52 21.40 1.32
CA THR A 306 -3.03 22.36 2.31
C THR A 306 -1.51 22.34 2.35
N ARG A 307 -0.89 23.53 2.23
CA ARG A 307 0.54 23.69 2.45
C ARG A 307 0.84 23.74 3.95
N VAL A 308 1.85 22.98 4.36
CA VAL A 308 2.41 22.97 5.73
C VAL A 308 3.82 23.54 5.64
N ALA A 309 4.18 24.48 6.50
CA ALA A 309 5.57 24.97 6.54
C ALA A 309 6.48 23.88 7.13
N VAL A 310 7.72 23.79 6.64
CA VAL A 310 8.70 22.82 7.18
C VAL A 310 8.94 23.07 8.67
N GLY A 311 8.97 24.34 9.12
CA GLY A 311 9.10 24.68 10.54
C GLY A 311 7.95 24.16 11.42
N ASP A 312 6.74 23.94 10.88
CA ASP A 312 5.61 23.37 11.63
C ASP A 312 5.80 21.86 11.89
N LEU A 313 6.72 21.22 11.16
CA LEU A 313 7.09 19.82 11.34
C LEU A 313 8.10 19.63 12.47
N GLU A 314 8.88 20.67 12.80
CA GLU A 314 9.95 20.58 13.78
C GLU A 314 9.45 20.01 15.11
N LEU A 315 10.29 19.16 15.69
CA LEU A 315 10.04 18.60 17.01
C LEU A 315 10.19 19.73 18.02
N THR A 316 9.10 20.16 18.65
CA THR A 316 9.20 21.03 19.80
C THR A 316 10.06 20.32 20.84
N ALA A 317 11.17 20.95 21.24
CA ALA A 317 12.00 20.45 22.34
C ALA A 317 11.09 20.30 23.57
N ALA A 318 10.96 19.06 24.04
CA ALA A 318 10.22 18.75 25.26
C ALA A 318 11.06 19.10 26.50
#